data_a9cb71c60e00629098debab42145e25d
#
_entry.id   a9cb71c60e00629098debab42145e25d
#
_cell.length_a   1.000
_cell.length_b   1.000
_cell.length_c   1.000
_cell.angle_alpha   90.00
_cell.angle_beta   90.00
_cell.angle_gamma   90.00
#
_symmetry.space_group_name_H-M   'P 1'
#
loop_
_entity.id
_entity.type
_entity.pdbx_description
1 polymer ?
#
loop_
_entity_poly.entity_id
_entity_poly.type
_entity_poly.pdbx_seq_one_letter_code
_entity_poly.pdbx_strand_id
1 'polypeptide(L)'
;LDTLKLNEAEQSYGDSWKQRGGVGAFMMLARKWDRLEKQVTEYHYDVFHAIEQDAREEGIIDDIRDLRRYLFLVEAEIALRKTNGSGKPK
;
A
#
# COMPACT_ATOMS: atom_id res chain seq x y z
N LEU A 1 -15.37 -5.25 3.17
CA LEU A 1 -14.45 -4.78 4.19
C LEU A 1 -13.26 -4.09 3.58
N ASP A 2 -12.58 -4.77 2.64
CA ASP A 2 -11.48 -4.13 1.94
C ASP A 2 -11.96 -2.94 1.13
N THR A 3 -13.15 -3.05 0.56
CA THR A 3 -13.71 -1.94 -0.20
C THR A 3 -13.92 -0.72 0.67
N LEU A 4 -14.44 -0.93 1.87
CA LEU A 4 -14.67 0.17 2.78
C LEU A 4 -13.34 0.80 3.20
N LYS A 5 -12.36 -0.03 3.53
CA LYS A 5 -11.07 0.49 3.92
C LYS A 5 -10.35 1.17 2.76
N LEU A 6 -10.56 0.68 1.55
CA LEU A 6 -10.01 1.33 0.38
C LEU A 6 -10.58 2.74 0.24
N ASN A 7 -11.89 2.88 0.45
CA ASN A 7 -12.51 4.19 0.39
C ASN A 7 -11.97 5.12 1.47
N GLU A 8 -11.74 4.57 2.66
CA GLU A 8 -11.14 5.35 3.74
C GLU A 8 -9.76 5.83 3.38
N ALA A 9 -8.97 4.96 2.76
CA ALA A 9 -7.64 5.33 2.33
C ALA A 9 -7.70 6.46 1.32
N GLU A 10 -8.62 6.36 0.37
CA GLU A 10 -8.77 7.42 -0.62
C GLU A 10 -9.23 8.71 0.02
N GLN A 11 -10.12 8.62 1.00
CA GLN A 11 -10.58 9.81 1.68
C GLN A 11 -9.47 10.46 2.50
N SER A 12 -8.66 9.64 3.15
CA SER A 12 -7.57 10.16 3.98
C SER A 12 -6.53 10.88 3.14
N TYR A 13 -6.18 10.27 2.02
CA TYR A 13 -5.15 10.83 1.15
C TYR A 13 -5.76 11.64 0.02
N GLY A 14 -7.05 11.40 -0.28
CA GLY A 14 -7.66 11.96 -1.46
C GLY A 14 -6.84 11.56 -2.65
N ASP A 15 -6.55 12.51 -3.49
CA ASP A 15 -5.67 12.27 -4.62
C ASP A 15 -4.26 12.73 -4.31
N SER A 16 -3.97 13.03 -3.03
CA SER A 16 -2.68 13.60 -2.68
C SER A 16 -1.53 12.64 -3.00
N TRP A 17 -1.78 11.34 -2.92
CA TRP A 17 -0.73 10.40 -3.25
C TRP A 17 -0.31 10.49 -4.71
N LYS A 18 -1.17 11.03 -5.56
CA LYS A 18 -0.87 11.22 -6.98
C LYS A 18 -0.22 12.55 -7.28
N GLN A 19 -0.27 13.49 -6.33
CA GLN A 19 0.19 14.85 -6.59
C GLN A 19 1.67 14.91 -6.89
N ARG A 20 2.43 14.01 -6.32
CA ARG A 20 3.87 13.95 -6.55
C ARG A 20 4.24 12.94 -7.62
N GLY A 21 3.24 12.53 -8.41
CA GLY A 21 3.47 11.64 -9.52
C GLY A 21 3.92 10.26 -9.07
N GLY A 22 4.64 9.60 -9.96
CA GLY A 22 5.09 8.25 -9.68
C GLY A 22 6.06 8.14 -8.53
N VAL A 23 6.88 9.17 -8.34
CA VAL A 23 7.78 9.17 -7.19
C VAL A 23 7.00 9.15 -5.89
N GLY A 24 5.97 10.00 -5.79
CA GLY A 24 5.14 10.03 -4.61
C GLY A 24 4.41 8.72 -4.39
N ALA A 25 3.90 8.14 -5.46
CA ALA A 25 3.21 6.85 -5.39
C ALA A 25 4.16 5.77 -4.87
N PHE A 26 5.38 5.75 -5.41
CA PHE A 26 6.37 4.77 -4.96
C PHE A 26 6.72 4.98 -3.49
N MET A 27 6.89 6.22 -3.07
CA MET A 27 7.24 6.50 -1.67
C MET A 27 6.12 6.11 -0.72
N MET A 28 4.87 6.20 -1.18
CA MET A 28 3.76 5.71 -0.38
C MET A 28 3.89 4.21 -0.14
N LEU A 29 4.22 3.47 -1.19
CA LEU A 29 4.42 2.04 -1.05
C LEU A 29 5.60 1.74 -0.15
N ALA A 30 6.68 2.49 -0.31
CA ALA A 30 7.90 2.27 0.47
C ALA A 30 7.64 2.46 1.96
N ARG A 31 6.85 3.46 2.33
CA ARG A 31 6.54 3.67 3.74
C ARG A 31 5.77 2.50 4.32
N LYS A 32 4.84 1.96 3.55
CA LYS A 32 4.07 0.81 4.01
C LYS A 32 4.95 -0.43 4.13
N TRP A 33 5.86 -0.59 3.19
CA TRP A 33 6.81 -1.69 3.25
C TRP A 33 7.74 -1.56 4.45
N ASP A 34 8.26 -0.35 4.70
CA ASP A 34 9.16 -0.11 5.82
C ASP A 34 8.48 -0.44 7.13
N ARG A 35 7.21 -0.09 7.27
CA ARG A 35 6.48 -0.39 8.47
C ARG A 35 6.36 -1.90 8.67
N LEU A 36 6.06 -2.62 7.60
CA LEU A 36 5.96 -4.07 7.67
C LEU A 36 7.31 -4.68 8.00
N GLU A 37 8.34 -4.23 7.32
CA GLU A 37 9.68 -4.77 7.54
C GLU A 37 10.12 -4.58 8.98
N LYS A 38 9.84 -3.42 9.55
CA LYS A 38 10.20 -3.14 10.93
C LYS A 38 9.59 -4.16 11.87
N GLN A 39 8.34 -4.54 11.60
CA GLN A 39 7.66 -5.48 12.47
C GLN A 39 8.25 -6.87 12.39
N VAL A 40 8.60 -7.33 11.19
CA VAL A 40 9.09 -8.69 11.04
C VAL A 40 10.57 -8.83 11.36
N THR A 41 11.32 -7.71 11.36
CA THR A 41 12.73 -7.75 11.68
C THR A 41 12.98 -8.35 13.05
N GLU A 42 12.11 -8.05 14.00
CA GLU A 42 12.23 -8.56 15.37
C GLU A 42 12.13 -10.08 15.43
N TYR A 43 11.59 -10.69 14.39
CA TYR A 43 11.38 -12.13 14.34
C TYR A 43 12.21 -12.76 13.23
N HIS A 44 13.36 -12.13 12.95
CA HIS A 44 14.31 -12.65 11.97
C HIS A 44 13.67 -12.79 10.60
N TYR A 45 12.77 -11.86 10.27
CA TYR A 45 12.08 -11.80 8.97
C TYR A 45 11.16 -13.00 8.73
N ASP A 46 10.80 -13.72 9.79
CA ASP A 46 9.83 -14.80 9.68
C ASP A 46 8.44 -14.23 9.90
N VAL A 47 7.75 -13.93 8.82
CA VAL A 47 6.47 -13.25 8.91
C VAL A 47 5.42 -14.12 9.59
N PHE A 48 5.48 -15.43 9.41
CA PHE A 48 4.50 -16.30 10.05
C PHE A 48 4.69 -16.32 11.55
N HIS A 49 5.92 -16.39 12.00
CA HIS A 49 6.20 -16.35 13.42
C HIS A 49 5.82 -14.99 14.00
N ALA A 50 6.13 -13.93 13.27
CA ALA A 50 5.80 -12.58 13.71
C ALA A 50 4.29 -12.43 13.92
N ILE A 51 3.50 -12.97 13.00
CA ILE A 51 2.05 -12.87 13.11
C ILE A 51 1.54 -13.64 14.32
N GLU A 52 2.12 -14.81 14.57
CA GLU A 52 1.72 -15.61 15.73
C GLU A 52 1.95 -14.88 17.05
N GLN A 53 2.99 -14.06 17.10
CA GLN A 53 3.35 -13.35 18.32
C GLN A 53 2.74 -11.97 18.41
N ASP A 54 2.06 -11.51 17.36
CA ASP A 54 1.54 -10.15 17.29
C ASP A 54 0.24 -10.05 18.06
N ALA A 55 0.29 -9.37 19.18
CA ALA A 55 -0.90 -9.19 20.02
C ALA A 55 -1.59 -7.86 19.80
N ARG A 56 -1.10 -7.05 18.87
CA ARG A 56 -1.68 -5.75 18.64
C ARG A 56 -3.01 -5.89 17.89
N GLU A 57 -3.92 -4.99 18.19
CA GLU A 57 -5.21 -4.98 17.51
C GLU A 57 -5.03 -4.68 16.02
N GLU A 58 -4.21 -3.66 15.73
CA GLU A 58 -3.85 -3.35 14.35
C GLU A 58 -2.42 -3.76 14.16
N GLY A 59 -2.25 -5.01 13.78
CA GLY A 59 -0.93 -5.58 13.74
C GLY A 59 -0.42 -5.81 12.34
N ILE A 60 0.43 -6.81 12.23
CA ILE A 60 1.14 -7.12 10.99
C ILE A 60 0.16 -7.43 9.86
N ILE A 61 -0.92 -8.14 10.16
CA ILE A 61 -1.88 -8.49 9.12
C ILE A 61 -2.53 -7.23 8.52
N ASP A 62 -2.75 -6.22 9.35
CA ASP A 62 -3.29 -4.96 8.85
C ASP A 62 -2.27 -4.24 7.99
N ASP A 63 -1.00 -4.31 8.36
CA ASP A 63 0.06 -3.72 7.54
C ASP A 63 0.12 -4.38 6.17
N ILE A 64 -0.03 -5.71 6.14
CA ILE A 64 -0.05 -6.45 4.88
C ILE A 64 -1.24 -6.04 4.04
N ARG A 65 -2.41 -5.93 4.68
CA ARG A 65 -3.62 -5.54 3.96
C ARG A 65 -3.53 -4.12 3.42
N ASP A 66 -2.93 -3.23 4.21
CA ASP A 66 -2.73 -1.87 3.75
C ASP A 66 -1.83 -1.83 2.53
N LEU A 67 -0.72 -2.57 2.58
CA LEU A 67 0.18 -2.61 1.45
C LEU A 67 -0.52 -3.15 0.21
N ARG A 68 -1.32 -4.19 0.38
CA ARG A 68 -2.09 -4.74 -0.73
C ARG A 68 -3.01 -3.69 -1.34
N ARG A 69 -3.70 -2.92 -0.49
CA ARG A 69 -4.62 -1.90 -0.99
C ARG A 69 -3.88 -0.81 -1.74
N TYR A 70 -2.74 -0.39 -1.22
CA TYR A 70 -1.99 0.67 -1.90
C TYR A 70 -1.37 0.19 -3.19
N LEU A 71 -0.94 -1.08 -3.21
CA LEU A 71 -0.48 -1.66 -4.47
C LEU A 71 -1.61 -1.69 -5.49
N PHE A 72 -2.80 -2.04 -5.04
CA PHE A 72 -3.96 -2.03 -5.93
C PHE A 72 -4.25 -0.62 -6.46
N LEU A 73 -4.14 0.38 -5.61
CA LEU A 73 -4.38 1.75 -6.05
C LEU A 73 -3.39 2.17 -7.13
N VAL A 74 -2.13 1.83 -6.94
CA VAL A 74 -1.12 2.17 -7.95
C VAL A 74 -1.38 1.40 -9.23
N GLU A 75 -1.71 0.13 -9.12
CA GLU A 75 -2.01 -0.67 -10.30
C GLU A 75 -3.20 -0.12 -11.06
N ALA A 76 -4.24 0.29 -10.34
CA ALA A 76 -5.43 0.85 -10.97
C ALA A 76 -5.10 2.15 -11.68
N GLU A 77 -4.25 2.97 -11.08
CA GLU A 77 -3.85 4.22 -11.72
C GLU A 77 -3.04 3.96 -12.98
N ILE A 78 -2.17 2.95 -12.93
CA ILE A 78 -1.40 2.58 -14.12
C ILE A 78 -2.34 2.17 -15.24
N ALA A 79 -3.33 1.35 -14.93
CA ALA A 79 -4.28 0.90 -15.94
C ALA A 79 -5.06 2.08 -16.52
N LEU A 80 -5.47 3.00 -15.66
CA LEU A 80 -6.20 4.18 -16.09
C LEU A 80 -5.35 5.03 -17.03
N ARG A 81 -4.10 5.23 -16.66
CA ARG A 81 -3.19 6.04 -17.49
C ARG A 81 -2.92 5.40 -18.82
N LYS A 82 -2.78 4.07 -18.84
CA LYS A 82 -2.60 3.36 -20.10
C LYS A 82 -3.81 3.52 -21.02
N THR A 83 -5.01 3.43 -20.43
CA THR A 83 -6.24 3.59 -21.20
C THR A 83 -6.35 5.00 -21.75
N ASN A 84 -6.15 5.99 -20.89
CA ASN A 84 -6.29 7.39 -21.29
C ASN A 84 -5.15 7.85 -22.18
N GLY A 85 -4.00 7.24 -22.03
CA GLY A 85 -2.82 7.63 -22.77
C GLY A 85 -2.55 6.77 -23.98
N SER A 86 -3.52 5.96 -24.40
CA SER A 86 -3.28 4.99 -25.47
C SER A 86 -2.84 5.66 -26.76
N GLY A 87 -3.24 6.88 -26.98
CA GLY A 87 -2.82 7.60 -28.17
C GLY A 87 -1.56 8.41 -28.00
N LYS A 88 -0.95 8.35 -26.85
CA LYS A 88 0.21 9.17 -26.55
C LYS A 88 1.50 8.37 -26.73
N PRO A 89 2.51 9.00 -27.32
CA PRO A 89 3.83 8.37 -27.30
C PRO A 89 4.39 8.43 -25.89
N LYS A 90 5.25 7.49 -25.63
CA LYS A 90 5.86 7.47 -24.32
C LYS A 90 7.10 8.31 -24.28
#